data_3a5562ca7267ff50bcc339527473c68f
#
_entry.id   3a5562ca7267ff50bcc339527473c68f
#
_cell.length_a   1.000
_cell.length_b   1.000
_cell.length_c   1.000
_cell.angle_alpha   90.00
_cell.angle_beta   90.00
_cell.angle_gamma   90.00
#
_symmetry.space_group_name_H-M   'P 1'
#
loop_
_entity.id
_entity.type
_entity.pdbx_description
1 polymer ?
#
loop_
_entity_poly.entity_id
_entity_poly.type
_entity_poly.pdbx_seq_one_letter_code
_entity_poly.pdbx_strand_id
1 'polypeptide(L)'
;SIKQSLKNGEIPLPLCSAVFDGVLPEDRLSKQEYEWCEFSPFETGGTKIGYIPLDYLGSSFVNNKLDTSAGQLRPAYPLSFILGVCGSAFAINLNDVINKVLPSMSFTVEDQKITLPIDTWVRSTLDESFDPKGKFKRGDSLYALFANYSVDSSKSVLYKQDMFELVDGGIAFNIPLPLLSDRPQRAVDLIIMYDSNPVDMGFFNDAAAYYKKDNAASMPDLLQVSEKVLKSQTMTVFNDPRDGKYDKEKPTLLYFPTMVDITKLPYITTNFKYASKDLEKLIDTTDAAFTSKLDDIKAIMKLVAKNRHA
;
A
#
# COMPACT_ATOMS: atom_id res chain seq x y z
N SER A 1 13.58 1.43 20.53
CA SER A 1 12.72 2.03 19.50
C SER A 1 13.04 1.41 18.13
N ILE A 2 12.09 1.44 17.21
CA ILE A 2 12.29 0.96 15.83
C ILE A 2 13.54 1.58 15.18
N LYS A 3 13.74 2.91 15.35
CA LYS A 3 14.94 3.61 14.84
C LYS A 3 16.24 3.01 15.39
N GLN A 4 16.25 2.55 16.64
CA GLN A 4 17.45 1.94 17.23
C GLN A 4 17.69 0.53 16.70
N SER A 5 16.64 -0.30 16.60
CA SER A 5 16.76 -1.66 16.03
C SER A 5 17.21 -1.63 14.55
N LEU A 6 16.74 -0.63 13.78
CA LEU A 6 17.22 -0.40 12.41
C LEU A 6 18.71 -0.02 12.37
N LYS A 7 19.16 0.88 13.25
CA LYS A 7 20.58 1.26 13.33
C LYS A 7 21.48 0.09 13.71
N ASN A 8 20.97 -0.84 14.50
CA ASN A 8 21.69 -2.05 14.92
C ASN A 8 21.61 -3.16 13.86
N GLY A 9 20.83 -3.00 12.77
CA GLY A 9 20.63 -4.05 11.77
C GLY A 9 19.78 -5.23 12.26
N GLU A 10 18.99 -5.05 13.32
CA GLU A 10 18.17 -6.10 13.93
C GLU A 10 16.90 -6.39 13.13
N ILE A 11 16.41 -5.40 12.39
CA ILE A 11 15.21 -5.50 11.55
C ILE A 11 15.44 -4.81 10.21
N PRO A 12 14.74 -5.24 9.13
CA PRO A 12 14.74 -4.52 7.86
C PRO A 12 14.01 -3.18 8.00
N LEU A 13 14.28 -2.24 7.09
CA LEU A 13 13.57 -0.97 7.03
C LEU A 13 12.09 -1.20 6.68
N PRO A 14 11.14 -0.96 7.60
CA PRO A 14 9.73 -1.05 7.29
C PRO A 14 9.30 0.16 6.46
N LEU A 15 8.50 -0.10 5.43
CA LEU A 15 7.84 0.92 4.61
C LEU A 15 6.34 0.65 4.63
N CYS A 16 5.55 1.68 4.87
CA CYS A 16 4.11 1.67 4.69
C CYS A 16 3.77 2.58 3.51
N SER A 17 2.70 2.29 2.80
CA SER A 17 2.31 3.01 1.60
C SER A 17 0.92 3.60 1.70
N ALA A 18 0.77 4.78 1.15
CA ALA A 18 -0.50 5.38 0.81
C ALA A 18 -0.41 5.98 -0.60
N VAL A 19 -1.51 6.41 -1.16
CA VAL A 19 -1.52 7.17 -2.39
C VAL A 19 -2.18 8.53 -2.18
N PHE A 20 -1.71 9.50 -2.94
CA PHE A 20 -2.31 10.81 -3.04
C PHE A 20 -3.49 10.75 -4.01
N ASP A 21 -4.68 11.15 -3.56
CA ASP A 21 -5.93 11.10 -4.33
C ASP A 21 -6.43 12.51 -4.64
N GLY A 22 -5.69 13.37 -5.20
CA GLY A 22 -6.15 14.70 -5.63
C GLY A 22 -6.99 15.47 -4.57
N VAL A 23 -7.31 16.72 -4.85
CA VAL A 23 -7.97 17.59 -3.86
C VAL A 23 -9.51 17.51 -3.88
N LEU A 24 -10.09 16.98 -4.94
CA LEU A 24 -11.56 16.98 -5.10
C LEU A 24 -12.09 15.63 -5.58
N PRO A 25 -13.23 15.19 -5.04
CA PRO A 25 -13.90 13.95 -5.47
C PRO A 25 -14.27 13.92 -6.96
N GLU A 26 -14.37 15.07 -7.57
CA GLU A 26 -14.73 15.26 -9.00
C GLU A 26 -13.53 15.05 -9.92
N ASP A 27 -12.30 15.19 -9.38
CA ASP A 27 -11.04 15.09 -10.12
C ASP A 27 -10.30 13.77 -9.80
N ARG A 28 -11.01 12.68 -9.51
CA ARG A 28 -10.38 11.40 -9.21
C ARG A 28 -9.45 10.99 -10.34
N LEU A 29 -8.20 10.86 -9.97
CA LEU A 29 -7.15 10.40 -10.87
C LEU A 29 -7.46 8.99 -11.39
N SER A 30 -7.06 8.69 -12.60
CA SER A 30 -7.00 7.29 -13.04
C SER A 30 -5.99 6.53 -12.18
N LYS A 31 -6.12 5.21 -12.06
CA LYS A 31 -5.23 4.38 -11.23
C LYS A 31 -3.73 4.59 -11.53
N GLN A 32 -3.40 4.95 -12.76
CA GLN A 32 -2.03 5.22 -13.21
C GLN A 32 -1.54 6.64 -12.84
N GLU A 33 -2.42 7.50 -12.35
CA GLU A 33 -2.09 8.90 -12.03
C GLU A 33 -1.88 9.14 -10.54
N TYR A 34 -2.22 8.16 -9.70
CA TYR A 34 -1.95 8.24 -8.28
C TYR A 34 -0.45 8.41 -8.01
N GLU A 35 -0.12 9.35 -7.15
CA GLU A 35 1.23 9.51 -6.62
C GLU A 35 1.39 8.67 -5.36
N TRP A 36 2.42 7.82 -5.35
CA TRP A 36 2.72 6.99 -4.20
C TRP A 36 3.45 7.78 -3.12
N CYS A 37 2.96 7.63 -1.90
CA CYS A 37 3.54 8.20 -0.69
C CYS A 37 4.02 7.07 0.22
N GLU A 38 5.28 7.13 0.65
CA GLU A 38 5.83 6.20 1.62
C GLU A 38 5.91 6.81 3.01
N PHE A 39 5.79 5.96 4.00
CA PHE A 39 6.10 6.24 5.40
C PHE A 39 7.19 5.28 5.86
N SER A 40 8.32 5.81 6.24
CA SER A 40 9.40 5.09 6.91
C SER A 40 9.55 5.62 8.34
N PRO A 41 10.31 4.97 9.23
CA PRO A 41 10.63 5.53 10.53
C PRO A 41 11.40 6.84 10.51
N PHE A 42 11.96 7.22 9.35
CA PHE A 42 12.81 8.39 9.21
C PHE A 42 12.15 9.52 8.43
N GLU A 43 11.43 9.20 7.37
CA GLU A 43 10.87 10.18 6.44
C GLU A 43 9.55 9.70 5.84
N THR A 44 8.81 10.63 5.27
CA THR A 44 7.59 10.40 4.51
C THR A 44 7.59 11.26 3.26
N GLY A 45 6.94 10.79 2.20
CA GLY A 45 6.81 11.52 0.96
C GLY A 45 6.74 10.62 -0.27
N GLY A 46 6.87 11.23 -1.43
CA GLY A 46 6.88 10.58 -2.74
C GLY A 46 7.75 11.34 -3.73
N THR A 47 8.03 10.74 -4.89
CA THR A 47 8.96 11.31 -5.87
C THR A 47 8.48 12.62 -6.45
N LYS A 48 7.17 12.80 -6.59
CA LYS A 48 6.56 14.03 -7.14
C LYS A 48 6.13 15.03 -6.07
N ILE A 49 5.96 14.58 -4.81
CA ILE A 49 5.55 15.45 -3.71
C ILE A 49 6.73 15.87 -2.81
N GLY A 50 7.90 15.25 -2.98
CA GLY A 50 9.06 15.47 -2.14
C GLY A 50 9.01 14.68 -0.83
N TYR A 51 10.08 14.80 -0.02
CA TYR A 51 10.23 14.06 1.23
C TYR A 51 10.50 15.01 2.39
N ILE A 52 9.92 14.69 3.54
CA ILE A 52 10.19 15.37 4.81
C ILE A 52 10.51 14.34 5.90
N PRO A 53 11.25 14.70 6.97
CA PRO A 53 11.35 13.86 8.15
C PRO A 53 9.96 13.52 8.71
N LEU A 54 9.75 12.25 9.04
CA LEU A 54 8.45 11.78 9.56
C LEU A 54 7.97 12.58 10.78
N ASP A 55 8.90 13.04 11.61
CA ASP A 55 8.60 13.82 12.82
C ASP A 55 7.95 15.19 12.48
N TYR A 56 7.98 15.63 11.24
CA TYR A 56 7.39 16.90 10.79
C TYR A 56 6.07 16.74 10.05
N LEU A 57 5.62 15.51 9.86
CA LEU A 57 4.34 15.23 9.20
C LEU A 57 3.19 15.92 9.95
N GLY A 58 2.35 16.64 9.20
CA GLY A 58 1.22 17.39 9.76
C GLY A 58 1.59 18.73 10.39
N SER A 59 2.87 19.12 10.38
CA SER A 59 3.29 20.46 10.75
C SER A 59 3.01 21.45 9.63
N SER A 60 2.84 22.72 9.98
CA SER A 60 2.68 23.80 9.00
C SER A 60 4.03 24.22 8.43
N PHE A 61 4.04 24.61 7.16
CA PHE A 61 5.22 25.12 6.48
C PHE A 61 4.92 26.47 5.85
N VAL A 62 5.86 27.39 5.95
CA VAL A 62 5.80 28.71 5.32
C VAL A 62 7.09 28.91 4.54
N ASN A 63 6.97 29.20 3.25
CA ASN A 63 8.11 29.35 2.33
C ASN A 63 9.09 28.16 2.42
N ASN A 64 8.57 26.94 2.37
CA ASN A 64 9.31 25.67 2.47
C ASN A 64 10.11 25.50 3.79
N LYS A 65 9.82 26.30 4.80
CA LYS A 65 10.42 26.17 6.13
C LYS A 65 9.35 25.78 7.13
N LEU A 66 9.74 24.91 8.06
CA LEU A 66 8.87 24.53 9.15
C LEU A 66 8.41 25.78 9.90
N ASP A 67 7.12 25.95 10.04
CA ASP A 67 6.54 27.05 10.80
C ASP A 67 6.68 26.75 12.31
N THR A 68 7.58 27.44 12.97
CA THR A 68 7.79 27.37 14.41
C THR A 68 7.12 28.51 15.17
N SER A 69 6.36 29.36 14.48
CA SER A 69 5.73 30.56 15.08
C SER A 69 4.71 30.23 16.16
N ALA A 70 4.08 29.03 16.10
CA ALA A 70 3.15 28.54 17.11
C ALA A 70 3.85 27.99 18.38
N GLY A 71 5.18 28.04 18.47
CA GLY A 71 5.95 27.66 19.65
C GLY A 71 6.08 26.18 19.95
N GLN A 72 5.35 25.31 19.27
CA GLN A 72 5.46 23.85 19.41
C GLN A 72 5.27 23.16 18.07
N LEU A 73 6.21 22.27 17.73
CA LEU A 73 5.98 21.26 16.71
C LEU A 73 4.76 20.43 17.12
N ARG A 74 3.88 20.12 16.18
CA ARG A 74 2.81 19.16 16.47
C ARG A 74 3.47 17.84 16.90
N PRO A 75 2.92 17.13 17.88
CA PRO A 75 3.39 15.79 18.22
C PRO A 75 3.38 14.93 16.94
N ALA A 76 4.44 14.16 16.73
CA ALA A 76 4.47 13.20 15.65
C ALA A 76 3.23 12.29 15.69
N TYR A 77 2.65 12.01 14.54
CA TYR A 77 1.53 11.07 14.47
C TYR A 77 1.94 9.71 14.99
N PRO A 78 1.13 9.05 15.83
CA PRO A 78 1.42 7.70 16.30
C PRO A 78 1.39 6.71 15.13
N LEU A 79 2.14 5.62 15.24
CA LEU A 79 2.18 4.57 14.22
C LEU A 79 0.79 4.05 13.86
N SER A 80 -0.11 3.92 14.85
CA SER A 80 -1.49 3.51 14.64
C SER A 80 -2.26 4.43 13.69
N PHE A 81 -2.00 5.74 13.73
CA PHE A 81 -2.60 6.68 12.79
C PHE A 81 -2.07 6.46 11.38
N ILE A 82 -0.75 6.32 11.21
CA ILE A 82 -0.11 6.05 9.91
C ILE A 82 -0.64 4.75 9.32
N LEU A 83 -0.70 3.68 10.12
CA LEU A 83 -1.26 2.40 9.69
C LEU A 83 -2.75 2.53 9.31
N GLY A 84 -3.50 3.37 10.04
CA GLY A 84 -4.88 3.68 9.71
C GLY A 84 -5.02 4.37 8.34
N VAL A 85 -4.12 5.30 8.01
CA VAL A 85 -4.08 5.94 6.69
C VAL A 85 -3.75 4.92 5.59
N CYS A 86 -2.69 4.12 5.81
CA CYS A 86 -2.25 3.11 4.84
C CYS A 86 -3.27 1.97 4.61
N GLY A 87 -4.14 1.70 5.58
CA GLY A 87 -5.20 0.68 5.50
C GLY A 87 -6.60 1.27 5.33
N SER A 88 -6.74 2.50 4.84
CA SER A 88 -8.02 3.20 4.70
C SER A 88 -8.76 2.89 3.40
N ALA A 89 -8.81 1.61 2.99
CA ALA A 89 -9.46 1.16 1.76
C ALA A 89 -10.93 1.61 1.62
N PHE A 90 -11.59 1.89 2.73
CA PHE A 90 -12.97 2.37 2.80
C PHE A 90 -13.07 3.90 2.95
N ALA A 91 -11.98 4.63 2.87
CA ALA A 91 -11.95 6.10 2.87
C ALA A 91 -12.40 6.66 1.52
N ILE A 92 -13.57 6.27 1.10
CA ILE A 92 -14.38 6.86 0.04
C ILE A 92 -15.41 7.76 0.70
N ASN A 93 -16.22 8.49 -0.05
CA ASN A 93 -17.22 9.31 0.60
C ASN A 93 -18.18 8.43 1.43
N LEU A 94 -18.70 8.99 2.52
CA LEU A 94 -19.53 8.29 3.48
C LEU A 94 -20.77 7.62 2.82
N ASN A 95 -21.32 8.20 1.77
CA ASN A 95 -22.41 7.59 1.00
C ASN A 95 -22.00 6.28 0.34
N ASP A 96 -20.79 6.21 -0.24
CA ASP A 96 -20.29 5.01 -0.89
C ASP A 96 -20.00 3.91 0.14
N VAL A 97 -19.47 4.29 1.32
CA VAL A 97 -19.32 3.35 2.44
C VAL A 97 -20.66 2.76 2.82
N ILE A 98 -21.65 3.60 3.08
CA ILE A 98 -22.98 3.15 3.53
C ILE A 98 -23.70 2.32 2.46
N ASN A 99 -23.66 2.73 1.20
CA ASN A 99 -24.48 2.13 0.16
C ASN A 99 -23.81 0.99 -0.61
N LYS A 100 -22.47 0.96 -0.70
CA LYS A 100 -21.73 0.00 -1.52
C LYS A 100 -20.89 -0.98 -0.70
N VAL A 101 -20.21 -0.49 0.33
CA VAL A 101 -19.28 -1.30 1.12
C VAL A 101 -20.00 -2.07 2.21
N LEU A 102 -20.77 -1.39 3.03
CA LEU A 102 -21.41 -2.00 4.19
C LEU A 102 -22.44 -3.09 3.87
N PRO A 103 -23.25 -3.01 2.79
CA PRO A 103 -24.14 -4.09 2.42
C PRO A 103 -23.42 -5.38 2.04
N SER A 104 -22.15 -5.29 1.62
CA SER A 104 -21.32 -6.46 1.28
C SER A 104 -20.63 -7.07 2.50
N MET A 105 -20.61 -6.38 3.64
CA MET A 105 -19.96 -6.87 4.86
C MET A 105 -20.84 -7.90 5.58
N SER A 106 -20.27 -9.04 5.91
CA SER A 106 -20.86 -10.02 6.78
C SER A 106 -19.98 -10.21 8.02
N PHE A 107 -20.61 -10.25 9.19
CA PHE A 107 -19.92 -10.52 10.44
C PHE A 107 -20.29 -11.93 10.90
N THR A 108 -19.29 -12.68 11.36
CA THR A 108 -19.53 -13.97 12.01
C THR A 108 -19.37 -13.79 13.51
N VAL A 109 -20.44 -13.99 14.25
CA VAL A 109 -20.42 -14.03 15.72
C VAL A 109 -20.83 -15.42 16.14
N GLU A 110 -19.95 -16.10 16.90
CA GLU A 110 -20.22 -17.45 17.44
C GLU A 110 -20.71 -18.46 16.39
N ASP A 111 -20.01 -18.56 15.26
CA ASP A 111 -20.31 -19.44 14.12
C ASP A 111 -21.65 -19.16 13.39
N GLN A 112 -22.35 -18.12 13.75
CA GLN A 112 -23.53 -17.69 13.02
C GLN A 112 -23.22 -16.50 12.11
N LYS A 113 -23.56 -16.61 10.82
CA LYS A 113 -23.50 -15.52 9.87
C LYS A 113 -24.59 -14.52 10.20
N ILE A 114 -24.23 -13.43 10.87
CA ILE A 114 -25.15 -12.32 11.12
C ILE A 114 -25.03 -11.35 9.96
N THR A 115 -26.01 -11.32 9.10
CA THR A 115 -26.22 -10.19 8.19
C THR A 115 -26.97 -9.13 8.98
N LEU A 116 -26.24 -8.22 9.61
CA LEU A 116 -26.87 -7.10 10.29
C LEU A 116 -27.59 -6.25 9.23
N PRO A 117 -28.75 -5.68 9.55
CA PRO A 117 -29.24 -4.48 8.87
C PRO A 117 -28.27 -3.35 9.24
N ILE A 118 -27.11 -3.35 8.57
CA ILE A 118 -25.96 -2.49 8.79
C ILE A 118 -26.36 -1.02 8.71
N ASP A 119 -27.41 -0.73 7.97
CA ASP A 119 -27.95 0.59 7.77
C ASP A 119 -28.27 1.33 9.09
N THR A 120 -28.82 0.64 10.09
CA THR A 120 -29.21 1.28 11.36
C THR A 120 -28.03 1.40 12.33
N TRP A 121 -27.18 0.37 12.41
CA TRP A 121 -26.06 0.38 13.34
C TRP A 121 -24.93 1.31 12.87
N VAL A 122 -24.64 1.32 11.57
CA VAL A 122 -23.61 2.20 11.02
C VAL A 122 -24.07 3.64 11.02
N ARG A 123 -25.34 3.92 10.74
CA ARG A 123 -25.88 5.27 10.87
C ARG A 123 -25.74 5.78 12.29
N SER A 124 -26.12 4.98 13.31
CA SER A 124 -26.00 5.39 14.71
C SER A 124 -24.52 5.48 15.15
N THR A 125 -23.67 4.56 14.73
CA THR A 125 -22.27 4.52 15.17
C THR A 125 -21.40 5.54 14.43
N LEU A 126 -21.64 5.77 13.15
CA LEU A 126 -20.93 6.81 12.40
C LEU A 126 -21.44 8.21 12.77
N ASP A 127 -22.74 8.39 12.95
CA ASP A 127 -23.31 9.67 13.38
C ASP A 127 -22.87 10.04 14.80
N GLU A 128 -22.77 9.09 15.73
CA GLU A 128 -22.42 9.36 17.12
C GLU A 128 -20.93 9.26 17.44
N SER A 129 -20.21 8.32 16.83
CA SER A 129 -18.80 8.06 17.17
C SER A 129 -17.81 8.81 16.29
N PHE A 130 -18.12 9.00 15.02
CA PHE A 130 -17.25 9.68 14.07
C PHE A 130 -17.50 11.18 14.00
N ASP A 131 -18.73 11.62 14.24
CA ASP A 131 -19.02 13.03 14.25
C ASP A 131 -19.95 13.46 15.38
N PRO A 132 -19.52 13.36 16.66
CA PRO A 132 -20.32 13.78 17.80
C PRO A 132 -20.72 15.26 17.76
N LYS A 133 -20.23 16.03 16.79
CA LYS A 133 -20.52 17.47 16.62
C LYS A 133 -21.18 17.79 15.27
N GLY A 134 -21.58 16.80 14.48
CA GLY A 134 -22.20 17.01 13.16
C GLY A 134 -21.32 17.73 12.15
N LYS A 135 -19.99 17.52 12.22
CA LYS A 135 -19.02 18.19 11.34
C LYS A 135 -18.93 17.57 9.95
N PHE A 136 -19.17 16.26 9.85
CA PHE A 136 -19.14 15.56 8.59
C PHE A 136 -20.53 15.48 7.99
N LYS A 137 -20.70 15.95 6.77
CA LYS A 137 -21.94 15.81 6.03
C LYS A 137 -21.91 14.54 5.21
N ARG A 138 -23.07 13.96 4.96
CA ARG A 138 -23.20 12.84 4.05
C ARG A 138 -22.65 13.25 2.68
N GLY A 139 -21.60 12.57 2.21
CA GLY A 139 -20.87 12.93 0.98
C GLY A 139 -19.49 13.55 1.21
N ASP A 140 -19.12 13.89 2.46
CA ASP A 140 -17.77 14.36 2.77
C ASP A 140 -16.75 13.22 2.56
N SER A 141 -15.55 13.59 2.13
CA SER A 141 -14.40 12.68 2.04
C SER A 141 -13.95 12.24 3.43
N LEU A 142 -13.61 10.96 3.57
CA LEU A 142 -13.03 10.38 4.78
C LEU A 142 -11.50 10.26 4.69
N TYR A 143 -10.89 10.90 3.73
CA TYR A 143 -9.44 10.87 3.54
C TYR A 143 -8.70 11.55 4.68
N ALA A 144 -7.47 11.10 4.92
CA ALA A 144 -6.59 11.78 5.85
C ALA A 144 -6.01 13.03 5.20
N LEU A 145 -6.30 14.19 5.80
CA LEU A 145 -5.84 15.50 5.33
C LEU A 145 -4.54 15.89 6.02
N PHE A 146 -3.57 16.31 5.22
CA PHE A 146 -2.26 16.79 5.68
C PHE A 146 -1.95 18.17 5.13
N ALA A 147 -1.27 19.00 5.94
CA ALA A 147 -0.74 20.26 5.47
C ALA A 147 0.33 20.02 4.39
N ASN A 148 0.24 20.78 3.31
CA ASN A 148 1.19 20.66 2.21
C ASN A 148 2.56 21.25 2.59
N TYR A 149 3.61 20.44 2.45
CA TYR A 149 4.99 20.83 2.71
C TYR A 149 5.78 21.18 1.43
N SER A 150 5.20 21.00 0.25
CA SER A 150 5.88 21.22 -1.02
C SER A 150 5.30 22.40 -1.83
N VAL A 151 4.76 23.42 -1.15
CA VAL A 151 3.99 24.54 -1.72
C VAL A 151 4.74 25.30 -2.80
N ASP A 152 6.06 25.45 -2.68
CA ASP A 152 6.85 26.27 -3.59
C ASP A 152 7.50 25.49 -4.74
N SER A 153 7.25 24.19 -4.83
CA SER A 153 7.80 23.39 -5.91
C SER A 153 6.85 23.34 -7.09
N SER A 154 7.12 24.10 -8.14
CA SER A 154 6.35 24.05 -9.40
C SER A 154 6.37 22.66 -10.08
N LYS A 155 7.25 21.76 -9.65
CA LYS A 155 7.34 20.39 -10.12
C LYS A 155 6.48 19.42 -9.29
N SER A 156 6.01 19.85 -8.12
CA SER A 156 5.14 19.03 -7.28
C SER A 156 3.72 19.02 -7.82
N VAL A 157 3.06 17.86 -7.79
CA VAL A 157 1.61 17.74 -8.06
C VAL A 157 0.78 18.52 -7.04
N LEU A 158 1.37 18.85 -5.88
CA LEU A 158 0.74 19.61 -4.79
C LEU A 158 0.95 21.14 -4.93
N TYR A 159 1.54 21.61 -6.03
CA TYR A 159 1.82 23.03 -6.22
C TYR A 159 0.56 23.88 -6.07
N LYS A 160 0.64 24.90 -5.23
CA LYS A 160 -0.47 25.80 -4.86
C LYS A 160 -1.64 25.19 -4.07
N GLN A 161 -1.46 24.01 -3.53
CA GLN A 161 -2.46 23.42 -2.63
C GLN A 161 -2.04 23.60 -1.17
N ASP A 162 -2.96 24.02 -0.30
CA ASP A 162 -2.66 24.16 1.14
C ASP A 162 -2.65 22.83 1.86
N MET A 163 -3.45 21.89 1.39
CA MET A 163 -3.65 20.55 1.97
C MET A 163 -3.57 19.49 0.89
N PHE A 164 -3.26 18.28 1.28
CA PHE A 164 -3.37 17.10 0.42
C PHE A 164 -4.01 15.91 1.15
N GLU A 165 -4.58 15.02 0.39
CA GLU A 165 -5.31 13.85 0.87
C GLU A 165 -4.50 12.58 0.63
N LEU A 166 -4.46 11.69 1.62
CA LEU A 166 -3.86 10.37 1.51
C LEU A 166 -4.89 9.29 1.81
N VAL A 167 -4.79 8.22 1.05
CA VAL A 167 -5.66 7.05 1.17
C VAL A 167 -4.84 5.77 0.94
N ASP A 168 -5.43 4.63 1.27
CA ASP A 168 -4.85 3.30 1.05
C ASP A 168 -4.27 3.13 -0.36
N GLY A 169 -3.03 2.66 -0.44
CA GLY A 169 -2.36 2.36 -1.69
C GLY A 169 -3.09 1.34 -2.57
N GLY A 170 -3.91 0.48 -1.98
CA GLY A 170 -4.77 -0.47 -2.70
C GLY A 170 -5.80 0.18 -3.63
N ILE A 171 -6.10 1.47 -3.46
CA ILE A 171 -6.94 2.22 -4.41
C ILE A 171 -6.26 2.32 -5.78
N ALA A 172 -4.94 2.47 -5.83
CA ALA A 172 -4.17 2.38 -7.08
C ALA A 172 -3.98 0.91 -7.48
N PHE A 173 -3.21 0.18 -6.71
CA PHE A 173 -3.07 -1.29 -6.80
C PHE A 173 -2.41 -1.88 -5.55
N ASN A 174 -2.71 -3.15 -5.24
CA ASN A 174 -2.46 -3.71 -3.91
C ASN A 174 -0.98 -3.94 -3.54
N ILE A 175 -0.08 -4.16 -4.49
CA ILE A 175 1.34 -4.38 -4.20
C ILE A 175 2.12 -3.09 -4.47
N PRO A 176 2.71 -2.44 -3.46
CA PRO A 176 3.30 -1.10 -3.57
C PRO A 176 4.69 -1.11 -4.23
N LEU A 177 4.80 -1.68 -5.42
CA LEU A 177 6.06 -1.74 -6.19
C LEU A 177 6.72 -0.37 -6.40
N PRO A 178 5.97 0.74 -6.62
CA PRO A 178 6.58 2.05 -6.85
C PRO A 178 7.45 2.55 -5.69
N LEU A 179 7.18 2.13 -4.44
CA LEU A 179 8.04 2.47 -3.30
C LEU A 179 9.47 1.92 -3.46
N LEU A 180 9.63 0.85 -4.22
CA LEU A 180 10.92 0.19 -4.43
C LEU A 180 11.57 0.60 -5.75
N SER A 181 10.79 0.87 -6.79
CA SER A 181 11.28 1.14 -8.15
C SER A 181 11.47 2.62 -8.48
N ASP A 182 10.61 3.49 -7.93
CA ASP A 182 10.57 4.89 -8.35
C ASP A 182 11.61 5.76 -7.64
N ARG A 183 12.37 5.17 -6.74
CA ARG A 183 13.42 5.84 -5.97
C ARG A 183 14.81 5.33 -6.38
N PRO A 184 15.47 6.00 -7.36
CA PRO A 184 16.76 5.53 -7.91
C PRO A 184 17.85 5.33 -6.85
N GLN A 185 17.82 6.15 -5.77
CA GLN A 185 18.79 6.06 -4.66
C GLN A 185 18.67 4.78 -3.85
N ARG A 186 17.53 4.07 -3.97
CA ARG A 186 17.27 2.83 -3.24
C ARG A 186 17.68 1.58 -4.02
N ALA A 187 17.83 1.65 -5.32
CA ALA A 187 18.18 0.58 -6.26
C ALA A 187 17.97 -0.85 -5.71
N VAL A 188 16.86 -1.49 -6.07
CA VAL A 188 16.50 -2.82 -5.58
C VAL A 188 16.73 -3.83 -6.69
N ASP A 189 17.55 -4.85 -6.43
CA ASP A 189 17.91 -5.88 -7.42
C ASP A 189 16.96 -7.08 -7.42
N LEU A 190 16.34 -7.35 -6.27
CA LEU A 190 15.42 -8.47 -6.10
C LEU A 190 14.28 -8.06 -5.18
N ILE A 191 13.05 -8.36 -5.62
CA ILE A 191 11.82 -8.07 -4.88
C ILE A 191 11.08 -9.39 -4.67
N ILE A 192 10.72 -9.67 -3.43
CA ILE A 192 9.85 -10.79 -3.08
C ILE A 192 8.46 -10.23 -2.80
N MET A 193 7.48 -10.66 -3.58
CA MET A 193 6.10 -10.20 -3.48
C MET A 193 5.21 -11.30 -2.92
N TYR A 194 4.52 -11.02 -1.83
CA TYR A 194 3.43 -11.84 -1.32
C TYR A 194 2.10 -11.16 -1.62
N ASP A 195 1.26 -11.84 -2.40
CA ASP A 195 -0.05 -11.33 -2.75
C ASP A 195 -1.11 -11.92 -1.84
N SER A 196 -1.82 -11.05 -1.12
CA SER A 196 -2.93 -11.44 -0.24
C SER A 196 -4.29 -11.38 -0.95
N ASN A 197 -4.30 -11.11 -2.25
CA ASN A 197 -5.51 -11.01 -3.04
C ASN A 197 -5.72 -12.28 -3.89
N PRO A 198 -6.95 -12.50 -4.41
CA PRO A 198 -7.16 -13.50 -5.43
C PRO A 198 -6.22 -13.22 -6.60
N VAL A 199 -5.58 -14.26 -7.12
CA VAL A 199 -4.76 -14.10 -8.32
C VAL A 199 -5.67 -13.75 -9.48
N ASP A 200 -5.58 -12.53 -9.93
CA ASP A 200 -6.18 -12.04 -11.16
C ASP A 200 -5.18 -11.15 -11.92
N MET A 201 -5.52 -10.82 -13.15
CA MET A 201 -4.67 -9.94 -13.96
C MET A 201 -4.87 -8.46 -13.65
N GLY A 202 -5.80 -8.09 -12.78
CA GLY A 202 -6.12 -6.69 -12.47
C GLY A 202 -4.90 -5.95 -11.92
N PHE A 203 -4.26 -6.50 -10.89
CA PHE A 203 -3.02 -5.93 -10.35
C PHE A 203 -1.92 -5.80 -11.42
N PHE A 204 -1.68 -6.86 -12.19
CA PHE A 204 -0.62 -6.87 -13.20
C PHE A 204 -0.87 -5.87 -14.31
N ASN A 205 -2.14 -5.72 -14.75
CA ASN A 205 -2.54 -4.73 -15.75
C ASN A 205 -2.38 -3.30 -15.22
N ASP A 206 -2.83 -3.02 -14.00
CA ASP A 206 -2.72 -1.71 -13.39
C ASP A 206 -1.25 -1.30 -13.16
N ALA A 207 -0.44 -2.21 -12.63
CA ALA A 207 0.99 -1.99 -12.44
C ALA A 207 1.73 -1.81 -13.78
N ALA A 208 1.46 -2.65 -14.78
CA ALA A 208 2.06 -2.51 -16.11
C ALA A 208 1.67 -1.17 -16.77
N ALA A 209 0.41 -0.73 -16.62
CA ALA A 209 -0.05 0.56 -17.12
C ALA A 209 0.64 1.74 -16.42
N TYR A 210 0.82 1.66 -15.10
CA TYR A 210 1.57 2.64 -14.31
C TYR A 210 3.00 2.81 -14.85
N TYR A 211 3.75 1.72 -14.95
CA TYR A 211 5.14 1.76 -15.43
C TYR A 211 5.27 2.17 -16.89
N LYS A 212 4.29 1.86 -17.74
CA LYS A 212 4.29 2.29 -19.15
C LYS A 212 4.20 3.80 -19.31
N LYS A 213 3.54 4.50 -18.38
CA LYS A 213 3.36 5.94 -18.42
C LYS A 213 4.65 6.70 -18.12
N ASP A 214 5.40 6.28 -17.11
CA ASP A 214 6.56 7.03 -16.58
C ASP A 214 7.93 6.46 -17.02
N ASN A 215 8.03 5.85 -18.19
CA ASN A 215 9.21 5.14 -18.72
C ASN A 215 9.46 3.78 -18.04
N ALA A 216 8.84 2.78 -18.53
CA ALA A 216 8.87 1.37 -18.14
C ALA A 216 10.27 0.69 -18.04
N ALA A 217 11.36 1.45 -18.06
CA ALA A 217 12.71 0.92 -17.96
C ALA A 217 13.01 0.28 -16.61
N SER A 218 12.29 0.66 -15.55
CA SER A 218 12.61 0.25 -14.17
C SER A 218 12.03 -1.09 -13.72
N MET A 219 11.09 -1.68 -14.48
CA MET A 219 10.43 -2.94 -14.09
C MET A 219 10.41 -3.95 -15.24
N PRO A 220 10.43 -5.25 -14.94
CA PRO A 220 10.26 -6.28 -15.96
C PRO A 220 8.84 -6.26 -16.53
N ASP A 221 8.65 -6.94 -17.66
CA ASP A 221 7.31 -7.14 -18.23
C ASP A 221 6.46 -8.03 -17.31
N LEU A 222 5.51 -7.41 -16.63
CA LEU A 222 4.60 -8.09 -15.70
C LEU A 222 3.49 -8.89 -16.42
N LEU A 223 3.27 -8.64 -17.72
CA LEU A 223 2.22 -9.30 -18.51
C LEU A 223 2.73 -10.52 -19.28
N GLN A 224 4.01 -10.88 -19.16
CA GLN A 224 4.58 -12.04 -19.85
C GLN A 224 4.03 -13.39 -19.36
N VAL A 225 3.36 -13.42 -18.21
CA VAL A 225 2.85 -14.64 -17.56
C VAL A 225 1.32 -14.59 -17.52
N SER A 226 0.68 -15.67 -17.92
CA SER A 226 -0.79 -15.75 -17.90
C SER A 226 -1.32 -16.04 -16.49
N GLU A 227 -2.55 -15.63 -16.22
CA GLU A 227 -3.26 -15.89 -14.96
C GLU A 227 -3.27 -17.38 -14.58
N LYS A 228 -3.46 -18.26 -15.59
CA LYS A 228 -3.42 -19.71 -15.37
C LYS A 228 -2.08 -20.18 -14.79
N VAL A 229 -0.99 -19.63 -15.28
CA VAL A 229 0.36 -19.97 -14.78
C VAL A 229 0.55 -19.42 -13.39
N LEU A 230 0.18 -18.16 -13.14
CA LEU A 230 0.25 -17.54 -11.81
C LEU A 230 -0.51 -18.36 -10.75
N LYS A 231 -1.72 -18.82 -11.08
CA LYS A 231 -2.54 -19.65 -10.19
C LYS A 231 -2.01 -21.06 -9.97
N SER A 232 -1.21 -21.58 -10.88
CA SER A 232 -0.73 -22.98 -10.82
C SER A 232 0.65 -23.11 -10.14
N GLN A 233 1.34 -22.03 -9.90
CA GLN A 233 2.70 -22.03 -9.36
C GLN A 233 2.74 -21.47 -7.95
N THR A 234 3.53 -22.11 -7.09
CA THR A 234 3.82 -21.60 -5.73
C THR A 234 4.63 -20.30 -5.78
N MET A 235 5.52 -20.16 -6.78
CA MET A 235 6.34 -19.00 -7.01
C MET A 235 6.51 -18.78 -8.52
N THR A 236 6.28 -17.58 -8.98
CA THR A 236 6.59 -17.15 -10.36
C THR A 236 7.74 -16.16 -10.35
N VAL A 237 8.69 -16.32 -11.28
CA VAL A 237 9.86 -15.45 -11.41
C VAL A 237 9.71 -14.57 -12.64
N PHE A 238 9.76 -13.26 -12.45
CA PHE A 238 9.85 -12.28 -13.54
C PHE A 238 11.28 -11.78 -13.65
N ASN A 239 11.77 -11.58 -14.86
CA ASN A 239 13.18 -11.25 -15.13
C ASN A 239 14.13 -12.26 -14.45
N ASP A 240 13.99 -13.53 -14.81
CA ASP A 240 14.73 -14.63 -14.19
C ASP A 240 16.20 -14.59 -14.63
N PRO A 241 17.17 -14.48 -13.72
CA PRO A 241 18.60 -14.45 -14.05
C PRO A 241 19.12 -15.77 -14.63
N ARG A 242 18.33 -16.83 -14.65
CA ARG A 242 18.62 -18.12 -15.29
C ARG A 242 18.18 -18.15 -16.76
N ASP A 243 17.34 -17.19 -17.17
CA ASP A 243 16.85 -17.07 -18.55
C ASP A 243 17.84 -16.28 -19.42
N GLY A 244 18.03 -16.68 -20.68
CA GLY A 244 18.83 -15.94 -21.65
C GLY A 244 18.28 -14.56 -22.03
N LYS A 245 17.09 -14.19 -21.57
CA LYS A 245 16.46 -12.87 -21.73
C LYS A 245 16.61 -11.96 -20.50
N TYR A 246 17.39 -12.37 -19.51
CA TYR A 246 17.61 -11.57 -18.30
C TYR A 246 18.12 -10.17 -18.62
N ASP A 247 17.46 -9.17 -18.06
CA ASP A 247 17.85 -7.77 -18.15
C ASP A 247 18.43 -7.32 -16.80
N LYS A 248 19.72 -7.09 -16.72
CA LYS A 248 20.42 -6.71 -15.49
C LYS A 248 20.06 -5.31 -14.98
N GLU A 249 19.48 -4.46 -15.81
CA GLU A 249 19.03 -3.11 -15.41
C GLU A 249 17.68 -3.12 -14.70
N LYS A 250 17.00 -4.28 -14.65
CA LYS A 250 15.70 -4.45 -14.02
C LYS A 250 15.78 -5.40 -12.83
N PRO A 251 14.97 -5.20 -11.78
CA PRO A 251 14.93 -6.13 -10.66
C PRO A 251 14.39 -7.50 -11.10
N THR A 252 14.81 -8.54 -10.43
CA THR A 252 14.14 -9.84 -10.44
C THR A 252 12.98 -9.79 -9.46
N LEU A 253 11.78 -10.23 -9.89
CA LEU A 253 10.62 -10.31 -9.02
C LEU A 253 10.26 -11.76 -8.75
N LEU A 254 10.10 -12.12 -7.47
CA LEU A 254 9.61 -13.42 -7.02
C LEU A 254 8.19 -13.22 -6.50
N TYR A 255 7.20 -13.65 -7.27
CA TYR A 255 5.79 -13.50 -6.92
C TYR A 255 5.26 -14.78 -6.29
N PHE A 256 4.73 -14.66 -5.09
CA PHE A 256 4.02 -15.70 -4.35
C PHE A 256 2.53 -15.35 -4.31
N PRO A 257 1.67 -16.11 -5.00
CA PRO A 257 0.23 -15.94 -4.90
C PRO A 257 -0.26 -16.38 -3.53
N THR A 258 -1.44 -15.90 -3.12
CA THR A 258 -2.10 -16.45 -1.93
C THR A 258 -2.41 -17.92 -2.11
N MET A 259 -2.10 -18.72 -1.07
CA MET A 259 -2.29 -20.18 -1.07
C MET A 259 -3.63 -20.62 -0.47
N VAL A 260 -4.45 -19.66 -0.03
CA VAL A 260 -5.79 -19.91 0.52
C VAL A 260 -6.85 -19.25 -0.36
N ASP A 261 -8.07 -19.79 -0.33
CA ASP A 261 -9.18 -19.22 -1.07
C ASP A 261 -9.74 -18.01 -0.31
N ILE A 262 -9.21 -16.82 -0.61
CA ILE A 262 -9.62 -15.56 0.02
C ILE A 262 -10.95 -15.00 -0.50
N THR A 263 -11.59 -15.69 -1.46
CA THR A 263 -12.95 -15.34 -1.89
C THR A 263 -14.01 -15.92 -0.99
N LYS A 264 -13.62 -16.78 -0.03
CA LYS A 264 -14.50 -17.48 0.89
C LYS A 264 -14.11 -17.23 2.35
N LEU A 265 -15.08 -17.35 3.23
CA LEU A 265 -14.81 -17.39 4.67
C LEU A 265 -13.82 -18.52 5.00
N PRO A 266 -12.90 -18.32 5.98
CA PRO A 266 -12.78 -17.12 6.81
C PRO A 266 -11.94 -15.99 6.20
N TYR A 267 -11.35 -16.16 5.02
CA TYR A 267 -10.27 -15.31 4.49
C TYR A 267 -10.76 -14.13 3.62
N ILE A 268 -12.07 -13.94 3.51
CA ILE A 268 -12.63 -12.81 2.75
C ILE A 268 -12.26 -11.47 3.39
N THR A 269 -11.93 -10.46 2.59
CA THR A 269 -11.46 -9.13 3.01
C THR A 269 -12.39 -8.42 4.01
N THR A 270 -13.69 -8.70 3.96
CA THR A 270 -14.69 -8.12 4.87
C THR A 270 -14.83 -8.88 6.19
N ASN A 271 -14.07 -9.93 6.42
CA ASN A 271 -14.03 -10.64 7.70
C ASN A 271 -12.91 -10.07 8.58
N PHE A 272 -13.27 -9.31 9.61
CA PHE A 272 -12.33 -8.69 10.54
C PHE A 272 -11.98 -9.56 11.76
N LYS A 273 -12.52 -10.78 11.85
CA LYS A 273 -12.28 -11.67 12.97
C LYS A 273 -11.97 -13.08 12.48
N TYR A 274 -10.75 -13.52 12.73
CA TYR A 274 -10.29 -14.88 12.41
C TYR A 274 -10.28 -15.73 13.68
N ALA A 275 -10.72 -16.97 13.60
CA ALA A 275 -10.42 -17.94 14.64
C ALA A 275 -8.93 -18.28 14.60
N SER A 276 -8.33 -18.59 15.77
CA SER A 276 -6.89 -18.89 15.85
C SER A 276 -6.46 -20.00 14.90
N LYS A 277 -7.25 -21.07 14.77
CA LYS A 277 -6.98 -22.17 13.84
C LYS A 277 -6.92 -21.75 12.37
N ASP A 278 -7.70 -20.76 11.97
CA ASP A 278 -7.74 -20.27 10.58
C ASP A 278 -6.53 -19.38 10.30
N LEU A 279 -6.14 -18.57 11.29
CA LEU A 279 -4.92 -17.76 11.22
C LEU A 279 -3.67 -18.65 11.18
N GLU A 280 -3.59 -19.66 12.05
CA GLU A 280 -2.52 -20.66 12.06
C GLU A 280 -2.42 -21.35 10.70
N LYS A 281 -3.53 -21.81 10.14
CA LYS A 281 -3.56 -22.42 8.81
C LYS A 281 -3.04 -21.48 7.72
N LEU A 282 -3.39 -20.21 7.77
CA LEU A 282 -2.89 -19.21 6.81
C LEU A 282 -1.37 -19.07 6.93
N ILE A 283 -0.87 -18.93 8.17
CA ILE A 283 0.56 -18.82 8.47
C ILE A 283 1.31 -20.06 7.98
N ASP A 284 0.88 -21.24 8.39
CA ASP A 284 1.52 -22.51 8.05
C ASP A 284 1.55 -22.75 6.53
N THR A 285 0.45 -22.43 5.85
CA THR A 285 0.36 -22.59 4.39
C THR A 285 1.32 -21.63 3.67
N THR A 286 1.42 -20.40 4.14
CA THR A 286 2.33 -19.39 3.56
C THR A 286 3.79 -19.75 3.83
N ASP A 287 4.10 -20.16 5.06
CA ASP A 287 5.46 -20.59 5.44
C ASP A 287 5.91 -21.84 4.66
N ALA A 288 5.03 -22.83 4.52
CA ALA A 288 5.32 -24.01 3.72
C ALA A 288 5.57 -23.68 2.26
N ALA A 289 4.80 -22.75 1.67
CA ALA A 289 4.97 -22.28 0.30
C ALA A 289 6.36 -21.65 0.12
N PHE A 290 6.73 -20.72 1.00
CA PHE A 290 8.03 -20.06 0.98
C PHE A 290 9.18 -21.05 1.19
N THR A 291 9.10 -21.88 2.22
CA THR A 291 10.12 -22.85 2.58
C THR A 291 10.37 -23.84 1.46
N SER A 292 9.33 -24.26 0.73
CA SER A 292 9.46 -25.14 -0.44
C SER A 292 10.28 -24.54 -1.59
N LYS A 293 10.44 -23.22 -1.61
CA LYS A 293 11.17 -22.45 -2.66
C LYS A 293 12.49 -21.85 -2.17
N LEU A 294 12.88 -22.11 -0.94
CA LEU A 294 14.02 -21.45 -0.31
C LEU A 294 15.35 -21.68 -1.05
N ASP A 295 15.58 -22.87 -1.59
CA ASP A 295 16.79 -23.17 -2.34
C ASP A 295 16.78 -22.49 -3.72
N ASP A 296 15.63 -22.46 -4.40
CA ASP A 296 15.45 -21.69 -5.63
C ASP A 296 15.72 -20.18 -5.39
N ILE A 297 15.16 -19.62 -4.31
CA ILE A 297 15.37 -18.23 -3.93
C ILE A 297 16.84 -17.93 -3.70
N LYS A 298 17.55 -18.79 -2.92
CA LYS A 298 18.98 -18.65 -2.66
C LYS A 298 19.81 -18.72 -3.94
N ALA A 299 19.46 -19.62 -4.87
CA ALA A 299 20.15 -19.73 -6.16
C ALA A 299 19.95 -18.48 -7.02
N ILE A 300 18.71 -17.96 -7.09
CA ILE A 300 18.39 -16.73 -7.80
C ILE A 300 19.15 -15.54 -7.19
N MET A 301 19.14 -15.37 -5.87
CA MET A 301 19.87 -14.30 -5.18
C MET A 301 21.35 -14.30 -5.52
N LYS A 302 21.98 -15.47 -5.55
CA LYS A 302 23.41 -15.61 -5.92
C LYS A 302 23.66 -15.16 -7.36
N LEU A 303 22.77 -15.50 -8.29
CA LEU A 303 22.89 -15.10 -9.70
C LEU A 303 22.68 -13.60 -9.88
N VAL A 304 21.65 -13.03 -9.24
CA VAL A 304 21.40 -11.59 -9.25
C VAL A 304 22.63 -10.83 -8.72
N ALA A 305 23.15 -11.21 -7.55
CA ALA A 305 24.33 -10.58 -6.97
C ALA A 305 25.57 -10.70 -7.90
N LYS A 306 25.77 -11.85 -8.52
CA LYS A 306 26.87 -12.04 -9.49
C LYS A 306 26.72 -11.14 -10.71
N ASN A 307 25.53 -11.03 -11.27
CA ASN A 307 25.28 -10.29 -12.50
C ASN A 307 25.37 -8.77 -12.32
N ARG A 308 25.10 -8.27 -11.09
CA ARG A 308 25.25 -6.83 -10.76
C ARG A 308 26.71 -6.40 -10.59
N HIS A 309 27.61 -7.30 -10.23
CA HIS A 309 29.02 -7.02 -9.98
C HIS A 309 29.93 -7.45 -11.15
N ALA A 310 29.34 -7.96 -12.24
CA ALA A 310 30.01 -8.29 -13.48
C ALA A 310 29.85 -7.17 -14.51
#